data_b2bc204f3fed3a84cb722695539c2478
#
_entry.id   b2bc204f3fed3a84cb722695539c2478
#
_cell.length_a   1.000
_cell.length_b   1.000
_cell.length_c   1.000
_cell.angle_alpha   90.00
_cell.angle_beta   90.00
_cell.angle_gamma   90.00
#
_symmetry.space_group_name_H-M   'P 1'
#
loop_
_entity.id
_entity.type
_entity.pdbx_description
1 polymer ?
#
loop_
_entity_poly.entity_id
_entity_poly.type
_entity_poly.pdbx_seq_one_letter_code
_entity_poly.pdbx_strand_id
1 'polypeptide(L)'
;MKSTAGFTRACLLGALALTAATSPCALASSHMDAPLISLDHAANTTDVYAFVVVRNNQKFLDVALAVYPHEEPGIGPNRYGFDQNVLYQIFLADPSTGADRVAYQFQFSDSYKTQNTILQAFTGVVAANGDAAQNYTQTYTVTKVAGAASTALGSGTVPPNNQGIATPKYNKNDDGNQPAKDGVGDATQLDEYTRNAIATLASGYRSFAGQRDDAFYGDINAIFDLLSLRSGANNRFDSQGGYNVHAIVLEIPLSDITGGEQQTIGVYATTSRRATTVLTDGASSSGTATSGNWVQVGRQGNPLFCEAFVALKDKDLYNRTKPANDATLFKAYADNPELAGLINALVLKGNVAPTTNRADLAAIFIPDVIKVDLSTGRARLPGGGASNITLPDDAGYSRLSIFGGDVLESTATGHPFRLPGSAIGADATKFYVPGGWPNGRRFGEDVIDIGVTAVISDLRAVPLTIRSADGIDNVNSNDAILNKVFPYTTTPHNGRNYDHNPRQVASPLLNISARGVAGTGANALIGGFVIRGTQPVSVLVRAQGASLGAFGVTGQLADTVLELYQGSTLMQSNDDWKATQQAAIQATGMAPGADSDSAMVVTLQPGAYTTIVRGKNNATGVAIVEAFLTQ
;
A
#
# COMPACT_ATOMS: atom_id res chain seq x y z
N MET A 1 -64.80 -36.83 -50.37
CA MET A 1 -63.84 -37.74 -49.72
C MET A 1 -62.80 -36.98 -48.97
N LYS A 2 -62.75 -37.25 -47.67
CA LYS A 2 -61.67 -36.93 -46.70
C LYS A 2 -61.33 -35.49 -46.41
N SER A 3 -61.84 -35.04 -45.33
CA SER A 3 -61.48 -34.07 -44.36
C SER A 3 -59.98 -34.15 -43.92
N THR A 4 -59.32 -33.03 -43.72
CA THR A 4 -58.33 -32.91 -42.63
C THR A 4 -58.39 -31.52 -42.05
N ALA A 5 -58.66 -31.47 -40.76
CA ALA A 5 -58.67 -30.28 -39.94
C ALA A 5 -57.25 -29.76 -39.70
N GLY A 6 -57.05 -28.47 -39.85
CA GLY A 6 -55.79 -27.77 -39.48
C GLY A 6 -55.94 -27.08 -38.13
N PHE A 7 -55.15 -27.49 -37.20
CA PHE A 7 -55.02 -26.87 -35.89
C PHE A 7 -54.21 -25.57 -35.98
N THR A 8 -54.81 -24.46 -35.67
CA THR A 8 -54.13 -23.17 -35.47
C THR A 8 -53.55 -23.14 -34.06
N ARG A 9 -52.23 -23.18 -33.97
CA ARG A 9 -51.52 -22.88 -32.74
C ARG A 9 -51.14 -21.38 -32.70
N ALA A 10 -51.77 -20.67 -31.78
CA ALA A 10 -51.36 -19.31 -31.43
C ALA A 10 -50.01 -19.37 -30.70
N CYS A 11 -48.97 -18.80 -31.28
CA CYS A 11 -47.71 -18.53 -30.57
C CYS A 11 -47.85 -17.24 -29.77
N LEU A 12 -47.93 -17.38 -28.43
CA LEU A 12 -47.65 -16.26 -27.51
C LEU A 12 -46.17 -15.96 -27.59
N LEU A 13 -45.80 -14.82 -28.19
CA LEU A 13 -44.48 -14.23 -28.03
C LEU A 13 -44.42 -13.56 -26.66
N GLY A 14 -43.86 -14.28 -25.68
CA GLY A 14 -43.37 -13.68 -24.46
C GLY A 14 -42.12 -12.87 -24.76
N ALA A 15 -42.20 -11.54 -24.69
CA ALA A 15 -41.05 -10.68 -24.70
C ALA A 15 -40.26 -10.89 -23.38
N LEU A 16 -39.20 -11.70 -23.44
CA LEU A 16 -38.20 -11.75 -22.40
C LEU A 16 -37.38 -10.45 -22.51
N ALA A 17 -37.69 -9.48 -21.67
CA ALA A 17 -36.81 -8.35 -21.44
C ALA A 17 -35.52 -8.88 -20.84
N LEU A 18 -34.51 -9.05 -21.67
CA LEU A 18 -33.13 -9.27 -21.24
C LEU A 18 -32.64 -7.93 -20.66
N THR A 19 -32.82 -7.73 -19.36
CA THR A 19 -32.06 -6.71 -18.64
C THR A 19 -30.62 -7.16 -18.73
N ALA A 20 -29.86 -6.53 -19.61
CA ALA A 20 -28.41 -6.61 -19.58
C ALA A 20 -27.98 -6.07 -18.20
N ALA A 21 -27.68 -6.98 -17.29
CA ALA A 21 -26.93 -6.65 -16.10
C ALA A 21 -25.55 -6.19 -16.58
N THR A 22 -25.36 -4.88 -16.65
CA THR A 22 -24.03 -4.29 -16.80
C THR A 22 -23.27 -4.66 -15.54
N SER A 23 -22.36 -5.62 -15.66
CA SER A 23 -21.41 -5.91 -14.59
C SER A 23 -20.63 -4.62 -14.29
N PRO A 24 -20.65 -4.13 -13.05
CA PRO A 24 -19.86 -2.99 -12.68
C PRO A 24 -18.37 -3.33 -12.78
N CYS A 25 -17.61 -2.50 -13.47
CA CYS A 25 -16.18 -2.58 -13.56
C CYS A 25 -15.56 -1.92 -12.33
N ALA A 26 -14.55 -2.51 -11.80
CA ALA A 26 -13.98 -2.28 -10.50
C ALA A 26 -12.67 -1.46 -10.53
N LEU A 27 -12.15 -1.11 -9.39
CA LEU A 27 -11.06 -0.14 -9.14
C LEU A 27 -9.85 -0.83 -8.54
N ALA A 28 -8.69 -0.70 -9.15
CA ALA A 28 -7.41 -1.08 -8.54
C ALA A 28 -6.23 -0.34 -9.18
N SER A 29 -5.10 -0.29 -8.50
CA SER A 29 -3.79 0.08 -9.05
C SER A 29 -3.29 -1.05 -9.95
N SER A 30 -2.64 -0.74 -11.06
CA SER A 30 -2.32 -1.57 -12.26
C SER A 30 -1.81 -3.00 -12.03
N HIS A 31 -2.47 -3.75 -11.17
CA HIS A 31 -2.18 -5.16 -10.94
C HIS A 31 -3.14 -6.02 -11.75
N MET A 32 -2.74 -6.42 -12.99
CA MET A 32 -3.56 -7.29 -13.85
C MET A 32 -4.82 -6.62 -14.46
N ASP A 33 -4.81 -5.32 -14.65
CA ASP A 33 -5.98 -4.50 -15.02
C ASP A 33 -6.41 -4.59 -16.50
N ALA A 34 -5.51 -4.97 -17.40
CA ALA A 34 -5.79 -5.06 -18.83
C ALA A 34 -5.63 -6.48 -19.36
N PRO A 35 -6.50 -6.93 -20.30
CA PRO A 35 -6.56 -8.33 -20.71
C PRO A 35 -5.26 -8.92 -21.25
N LEU A 36 -4.48 -8.17 -22.02
CA LEU A 36 -3.25 -8.69 -22.61
C LEU A 36 -2.08 -8.65 -21.64
N ILE A 37 -1.92 -7.56 -20.88
CA ILE A 37 -0.76 -7.42 -20.00
C ILE A 37 -0.86 -8.36 -18.79
N SER A 38 -2.06 -8.73 -18.35
CA SER A 38 -2.26 -9.70 -17.26
C SER A 38 -1.71 -11.09 -17.58
N LEU A 39 -1.45 -11.39 -18.85
CA LEU A 39 -0.82 -12.65 -19.29
C LEU A 39 0.72 -12.55 -19.29
N ASP A 40 1.29 -11.39 -19.05
CA ASP A 40 2.73 -11.12 -19.11
C ASP A 40 3.23 -10.44 -17.83
N HIS A 41 3.31 -11.21 -16.76
CA HIS A 41 3.63 -10.70 -15.42
C HIS A 41 4.93 -9.88 -15.36
N ALA A 42 5.99 -10.34 -16.06
CA ALA A 42 7.28 -9.65 -16.04
C ALA A 42 7.29 -8.28 -16.76
N ALA A 43 6.33 -8.05 -17.65
CA ALA A 43 6.13 -6.76 -18.31
C ALA A 43 4.96 -5.97 -17.72
N ASN A 44 4.17 -6.57 -16.82
CA ASN A 44 3.04 -5.91 -16.18
C ASN A 44 3.54 -4.93 -15.11
N THR A 45 3.21 -3.64 -15.30
CA THR A 45 3.52 -2.60 -14.33
C THR A 45 2.54 -2.68 -13.16
N THR A 46 3.04 -2.49 -11.93
CA THR A 46 2.19 -2.38 -10.74
C THR A 46 2.03 -0.94 -10.32
N ASP A 47 3.16 -0.21 -10.19
CA ASP A 47 3.16 1.14 -9.67
C ASP A 47 4.28 1.99 -10.25
N VAL A 48 4.02 3.30 -10.33
CA VAL A 48 5.03 4.33 -10.59
C VAL A 48 5.01 5.33 -9.45
N TYR A 49 6.19 5.69 -8.96
CA TYR A 49 6.38 6.69 -7.90
C TYR A 49 7.33 7.78 -8.39
N ALA A 50 7.12 9.00 -7.92
CA ALA A 50 7.97 10.14 -8.27
C ALA A 50 7.87 11.23 -7.20
N PHE A 51 8.99 11.64 -6.59
CA PHE A 51 9.02 12.66 -5.55
C PHE A 51 10.40 13.30 -5.41
N VAL A 52 10.43 14.53 -4.88
CA VAL A 52 11.69 15.26 -4.66
C VAL A 52 12.34 14.82 -3.36
N VAL A 53 13.64 14.56 -3.40
CA VAL A 53 14.45 14.25 -2.22
C VAL A 53 15.67 15.16 -2.15
N VAL A 54 16.30 15.22 -0.97
CA VAL A 54 17.52 16.00 -0.75
C VAL A 54 18.60 15.08 -0.14
N ARG A 55 19.75 15.02 -0.79
CA ARG A 55 20.93 14.30 -0.32
C ARG A 55 22.15 15.23 -0.41
N ASN A 56 22.89 15.38 0.69
CA ASN A 56 24.06 16.25 0.76
C ASN A 56 23.80 17.69 0.25
N ASN A 57 22.68 18.28 0.66
CA ASN A 57 22.19 19.60 0.24
C ASN A 57 21.94 19.76 -1.27
N GLN A 58 21.84 18.67 -2.02
CA GLN A 58 21.45 18.66 -3.42
C GLN A 58 20.09 18.01 -3.57
N LYS A 59 19.27 18.54 -4.46
CA LYS A 59 17.97 17.99 -4.80
C LYS A 59 18.09 16.94 -5.89
N PHE A 60 17.28 15.91 -5.75
CA PHE A 60 17.11 14.84 -6.71
C PHE A 60 15.62 14.59 -6.93
N LEU A 61 15.30 14.04 -8.08
CA LEU A 61 14.02 13.40 -8.34
C LEU A 61 14.22 11.90 -8.18
N ASP A 62 13.58 11.31 -7.21
CA ASP A 62 13.45 9.86 -7.13
C ASP A 62 12.27 9.40 -7.94
N VAL A 63 12.49 8.40 -8.78
CA VAL A 63 11.46 7.74 -9.59
C VAL A 63 11.56 6.24 -9.41
N ALA A 64 10.41 5.57 -9.31
CA ALA A 64 10.38 4.12 -9.24
C ALA A 64 9.35 3.55 -10.20
N LEU A 65 9.68 2.38 -10.75
CA LEU A 65 8.79 1.52 -11.51
C LEU A 65 8.77 0.16 -10.82
N ALA A 66 7.60 -0.28 -10.39
CA ALA A 66 7.38 -1.64 -9.93
C ALA A 66 6.67 -2.47 -11.02
N VAL A 67 7.06 -3.73 -11.14
CA VAL A 67 6.55 -4.70 -12.11
C VAL A 67 6.41 -6.06 -11.44
N TYR A 68 5.80 -7.01 -12.15
CA TYR A 68 5.60 -8.37 -11.68
C TYR A 68 4.66 -8.44 -10.48
N PRO A 69 3.35 -8.20 -10.70
CA PRO A 69 2.37 -8.19 -9.62
C PRO A 69 2.25 -9.57 -8.94
N HIS A 70 1.96 -9.56 -7.64
CA HIS A 70 1.66 -10.75 -6.85
C HIS A 70 2.77 -11.81 -6.86
N GLU A 71 4.03 -11.41 -6.69
CA GLU A 71 5.09 -12.38 -6.46
C GLU A 71 4.87 -13.10 -5.12
N GLU A 72 4.52 -14.39 -5.22
CA GLU A 72 4.24 -15.27 -4.09
C GLU A 72 5.56 -15.66 -3.38
N PRO A 73 5.84 -15.18 -2.16
CA PRO A 73 7.09 -15.51 -1.47
C PRO A 73 7.26 -17.00 -1.21
N GLY A 74 6.16 -17.72 -1.01
CA GLY A 74 6.15 -19.16 -0.69
C GLY A 74 6.31 -20.09 -1.88
N ILE A 75 6.40 -19.57 -3.09
CA ILE A 75 6.55 -20.42 -4.29
C ILE A 75 7.93 -21.03 -4.37
N GLY A 76 8.00 -22.24 -4.88
CA GLY A 76 9.26 -22.90 -5.18
C GLY A 76 9.30 -23.44 -6.60
N PRO A 77 10.43 -23.27 -7.33
CA PRO A 77 11.61 -22.51 -6.96
C PRO A 77 11.38 -20.99 -7.07
N ASN A 78 11.81 -20.22 -6.08
CA ASN A 78 11.68 -18.76 -6.07
C ASN A 78 12.69 -18.12 -7.03
N ARG A 79 12.31 -18.03 -8.30
CA ARG A 79 13.11 -17.49 -9.40
C ARG A 79 12.38 -16.32 -10.05
N TYR A 80 11.76 -15.46 -9.28
CA TYR A 80 11.28 -14.19 -9.81
C TYR A 80 12.46 -13.33 -10.28
N GLY A 81 12.24 -12.53 -11.30
CA GLY A 81 13.26 -11.62 -11.83
C GLY A 81 12.72 -10.78 -12.96
N PHE A 82 13.44 -9.74 -13.28
CA PHE A 82 13.18 -8.98 -14.50
C PHE A 82 13.43 -9.85 -15.73
N ASP A 83 12.61 -9.71 -16.75
CA ASP A 83 12.80 -10.46 -18.00
C ASP A 83 13.84 -9.77 -18.88
N GLN A 84 14.91 -10.47 -19.26
CA GLN A 84 15.93 -9.95 -20.17
C GLN A 84 15.39 -9.58 -21.56
N ASN A 85 14.20 -10.08 -21.92
CA ASN A 85 13.50 -9.77 -23.17
C ASN A 85 12.44 -8.68 -23.01
N VAL A 86 12.46 -7.94 -21.91
CA VAL A 86 11.67 -6.74 -21.68
C VAL A 86 12.59 -5.54 -21.60
N LEU A 87 12.21 -4.45 -22.24
CA LEU A 87 12.81 -3.14 -22.03
C LEU A 87 11.93 -2.36 -21.06
N TYR A 88 12.48 -2.07 -19.87
CA TYR A 88 11.83 -1.25 -18.86
C TYR A 88 12.27 0.19 -19.01
N GLN A 89 11.32 1.13 -19.02
CA GLN A 89 11.62 2.54 -19.28
C GLN A 89 10.88 3.46 -18.31
N ILE A 90 11.59 4.44 -17.78
CA ILE A 90 11.02 5.56 -17.02
C ILE A 90 11.22 6.81 -17.84
N PHE A 91 10.16 7.61 -17.98
CA PHE A 91 10.16 8.82 -18.80
C PHE A 91 9.99 10.07 -17.97
N LEU A 92 10.77 11.10 -18.32
CA LEU A 92 10.42 12.48 -18.01
C LEU A 92 9.71 13.07 -19.23
N ALA A 93 8.54 13.65 -19.01
CA ALA A 93 7.65 14.16 -20.04
C ALA A 93 7.22 15.60 -19.75
N ASP A 94 6.68 16.25 -20.75
CA ASP A 94 6.00 17.51 -20.58
C ASP A 94 4.69 17.30 -19.78
N PRO A 95 4.46 18.02 -18.68
CA PRO A 95 3.33 17.76 -17.79
C PRO A 95 1.98 18.16 -18.38
N SER A 96 1.96 18.99 -19.44
CA SER A 96 0.74 19.48 -20.07
C SER A 96 0.38 18.76 -21.38
N THR A 97 1.38 18.25 -22.10
CA THR A 97 1.21 17.60 -23.39
C THR A 97 1.49 16.10 -23.36
N GLY A 98 2.17 15.59 -22.32
CA GLY A 98 2.62 14.20 -22.27
C GLY A 98 3.75 13.85 -23.25
N ALA A 99 4.35 14.83 -23.90
CA ALA A 99 5.44 14.61 -24.85
C ALA A 99 6.73 14.20 -24.14
N ASP A 100 7.38 13.15 -24.62
CA ASP A 100 8.62 12.62 -24.06
C ASP A 100 9.75 13.65 -24.16
N ARG A 101 10.47 13.89 -23.06
CA ARG A 101 11.68 14.70 -23.00
C ARG A 101 12.93 13.82 -22.83
N VAL A 102 12.89 12.87 -21.93
CA VAL A 102 13.99 11.94 -21.61
C VAL A 102 13.40 10.58 -21.28
N ALA A 103 14.07 9.51 -21.73
CA ALA A 103 13.79 8.14 -21.30
C ALA A 103 15.02 7.55 -20.60
N TYR A 104 14.82 6.90 -19.47
CA TYR A 104 15.81 6.07 -18.78
C TYR A 104 15.46 4.61 -19.05
N GLN A 105 16.36 3.91 -19.74
CA GLN A 105 16.16 2.53 -20.20
C GLN A 105 16.94 1.57 -19.30
N PHE A 106 16.27 0.54 -18.81
CA PHE A 106 16.86 -0.56 -18.06
C PHE A 106 16.74 -1.85 -18.87
N GLN A 107 17.88 -2.50 -19.09
CA GLN A 107 17.94 -3.82 -19.72
C GLN A 107 18.66 -4.79 -18.80
N PHE A 108 18.07 -5.95 -18.60
CA PHE A 108 18.57 -7.00 -17.70
C PHE A 108 19.24 -8.12 -18.47
N SER A 109 20.14 -8.82 -17.78
CA SER A 109 20.83 -10.01 -18.29
C SER A 109 20.89 -11.08 -17.20
N ASP A 110 20.42 -12.27 -17.53
CA ASP A 110 20.38 -13.43 -16.63
C ASP A 110 21.68 -14.22 -16.69
N SER A 111 22.06 -14.80 -15.56
CA SER A 111 23.17 -15.75 -15.49
C SER A 111 22.91 -16.82 -14.43
N TYR A 112 23.34 -18.06 -14.74
CA TYR A 112 23.35 -19.19 -13.82
C TYR A 112 24.78 -19.67 -13.60
N LYS A 113 25.15 -19.95 -12.35
CA LYS A 113 26.45 -20.55 -12.03
C LYS A 113 26.50 -22.03 -12.40
N THR A 114 25.35 -22.70 -12.26
CA THR A 114 25.18 -24.08 -12.73
C THR A 114 23.75 -24.33 -13.19
N GLN A 115 23.59 -25.11 -14.23
CA GLN A 115 22.30 -25.62 -14.69
C GLN A 115 22.12 -27.12 -14.38
N ASN A 116 23.16 -27.76 -13.80
CA ASN A 116 23.13 -29.17 -13.42
C ASN A 116 22.58 -29.38 -12.00
N THR A 117 21.46 -28.73 -11.70
CA THR A 117 20.78 -28.79 -10.40
C THR A 117 19.29 -28.55 -10.57
N ILE A 118 18.50 -29.06 -9.64
CA ILE A 118 17.08 -28.70 -9.50
C ILE A 118 16.89 -27.36 -8.74
N LEU A 119 17.93 -26.86 -8.07
CA LEU A 119 17.93 -25.65 -7.26
C LEU A 119 18.19 -24.44 -8.14
N GLN A 120 17.13 -23.84 -8.68
CA GLN A 120 17.25 -22.76 -9.67
C GLN A 120 17.88 -21.49 -9.11
N ALA A 121 17.38 -21.00 -7.98
CA ALA A 121 17.79 -19.71 -7.43
C ALA A 121 18.99 -19.82 -6.49
N PHE A 122 19.00 -20.80 -5.58
CA PHE A 122 19.99 -20.90 -4.50
C PHE A 122 20.47 -22.34 -4.33
N THR A 123 21.79 -22.55 -4.30
CA THR A 123 22.42 -23.85 -4.02
C THR A 123 22.93 -23.98 -2.58
N GLY A 124 22.73 -22.95 -1.77
CA GLY A 124 23.12 -22.87 -0.36
C GLY A 124 22.77 -21.50 0.23
N VAL A 125 23.31 -21.20 1.40
CA VAL A 125 23.14 -19.90 2.05
C VAL A 125 23.99 -18.85 1.34
N VAL A 126 23.35 -17.76 0.91
CA VAL A 126 24.00 -16.64 0.22
C VAL A 126 24.62 -15.70 1.26
N ALA A 127 25.94 -15.64 1.30
CA ALA A 127 26.66 -14.75 2.23
C ALA A 127 26.70 -13.29 1.73
N ALA A 128 26.76 -13.07 0.42
CA ALA A 128 26.78 -11.76 -0.23
C ALA A 128 26.16 -11.84 -1.63
N ASN A 129 25.76 -10.67 -2.18
CA ASN A 129 25.27 -10.60 -3.55
C ASN A 129 26.27 -11.22 -4.53
N GLY A 130 25.81 -12.16 -5.33
CA GLY A 130 26.61 -12.82 -6.34
C GLY A 130 27.58 -13.90 -5.83
N ASP A 131 27.51 -14.32 -4.55
CA ASP A 131 28.35 -15.42 -4.07
C ASP A 131 28.03 -16.77 -4.73
N ALA A 132 28.84 -17.82 -4.43
CA ALA A 132 28.73 -19.11 -5.09
C ALA A 132 27.37 -19.80 -4.89
N ALA A 133 26.71 -19.55 -3.77
CA ALA A 133 25.41 -20.13 -3.44
C ALA A 133 24.22 -19.44 -4.12
N GLN A 134 24.38 -18.21 -4.59
CA GLN A 134 23.39 -17.54 -5.43
C GLN A 134 23.51 -18.05 -6.87
N ASN A 135 22.77 -19.08 -7.21
CA ASN A 135 22.85 -19.73 -8.52
C ASN A 135 22.31 -18.85 -9.65
N TYR A 136 21.11 -18.26 -9.47
CA TYR A 136 20.52 -17.29 -10.39
C TYR A 136 20.95 -15.87 -10.01
N THR A 137 21.53 -15.15 -10.95
CA THR A 137 21.97 -13.77 -10.80
C THR A 137 21.52 -12.94 -11.98
N GLN A 138 21.18 -11.67 -11.73
CA GLN A 138 20.89 -10.68 -12.76
C GLN A 138 21.79 -9.46 -12.62
N THR A 139 22.14 -8.89 -13.77
CA THR A 139 22.73 -7.54 -13.87
C THR A 139 21.85 -6.68 -14.77
N TYR A 140 22.00 -5.38 -14.66
CA TYR A 140 21.29 -4.44 -15.54
C TYR A 140 22.20 -3.29 -15.99
N THR A 141 21.84 -2.69 -17.13
CA THR A 141 22.44 -1.48 -17.66
C THR A 141 21.42 -0.35 -17.64
N VAL A 142 21.88 0.86 -17.40
CA VAL A 142 21.05 2.09 -17.42
C VAL A 142 21.53 3.01 -18.51
N THR A 143 20.63 3.37 -19.41
CA THR A 143 20.91 4.29 -20.54
C THR A 143 19.93 5.46 -20.51
N LYS A 144 20.43 6.69 -20.56
CA LYS A 144 19.65 7.92 -20.74
C LYS A 144 19.51 8.20 -22.23
N VAL A 145 18.28 8.38 -22.70
CA VAL A 145 17.96 8.73 -24.09
C VAL A 145 17.23 10.07 -24.12
N ALA A 146 17.81 11.06 -24.78
CA ALA A 146 17.24 12.41 -24.94
C ALA A 146 17.26 12.79 -26.43
N GLY A 147 16.10 12.78 -27.08
CA GLY A 147 16.00 12.90 -28.52
C GLY A 147 16.78 11.79 -29.24
N ALA A 148 17.74 12.15 -30.08
CA ALA A 148 18.62 11.20 -30.77
C ALA A 148 19.87 10.80 -29.95
N ALA A 149 20.14 11.45 -28.84
CA ALA A 149 21.31 11.17 -28.00
C ALA A 149 21.04 10.03 -27.03
N SER A 150 21.99 9.09 -26.96
CA SER A 150 21.98 7.96 -26.05
C SER A 150 23.26 7.96 -25.21
N THR A 151 23.14 7.97 -23.89
CA THR A 151 24.25 8.02 -22.94
C THR A 151 24.16 6.88 -21.96
N ALA A 152 25.16 6.01 -21.92
CA ALA A 152 25.25 4.98 -20.89
C ALA A 152 25.55 5.64 -19.54
N LEU A 153 24.69 5.42 -18.55
CA LEU A 153 24.90 5.91 -17.17
C LEU A 153 25.70 4.92 -16.32
N GLY A 154 25.60 3.63 -16.60
CA GLY A 154 26.31 2.59 -15.88
C GLY A 154 25.50 1.30 -15.77
N SER A 155 25.87 0.48 -14.80
CA SER A 155 25.26 -0.83 -14.56
C SER A 155 25.10 -1.09 -13.07
N GLY A 156 24.23 -2.04 -12.73
CA GLY A 156 24.05 -2.53 -11.38
C GLY A 156 23.80 -4.04 -11.35
N THR A 157 23.72 -4.57 -10.14
CA THR A 157 23.40 -5.98 -9.87
C THR A 157 22.09 -6.07 -9.12
N VAL A 158 21.28 -7.09 -9.43
CA VAL A 158 20.05 -7.40 -8.70
C VAL A 158 20.42 -8.26 -7.48
N PRO A 159 19.99 -7.89 -6.27
CA PRO A 159 20.22 -8.73 -5.10
C PRO A 159 19.41 -10.03 -5.18
N PRO A 160 19.73 -11.06 -4.36
CA PRO A 160 18.94 -12.28 -4.32
C PRO A 160 17.51 -11.99 -3.85
N ASN A 161 16.53 -12.78 -4.27
CA ASN A 161 15.19 -12.75 -3.71
C ASN A 161 15.18 -13.26 -2.27
N ASN A 162 14.23 -12.81 -1.46
CA ASN A 162 14.12 -13.29 -0.08
C ASN A 162 13.45 -14.66 -0.01
N GLN A 163 14.27 -15.71 0.19
CA GLN A 163 13.82 -17.09 0.35
C GLN A 163 13.70 -17.52 1.83
N GLY A 164 14.24 -16.72 2.75
CA GLY A 164 14.40 -17.09 4.15
C GLY A 164 15.78 -17.66 4.44
N ILE A 165 15.91 -18.96 4.76
CA ILE A 165 17.21 -19.58 5.15
C ILE A 165 18.30 -19.38 4.11
N ALA A 166 17.98 -19.44 2.83
CA ALA A 166 18.97 -19.20 1.78
C ALA A 166 19.45 -17.74 1.74
N THR A 167 18.65 -16.80 2.21
CA THR A 167 18.95 -15.37 2.18
C THR A 167 18.68 -14.72 3.54
N PRO A 168 19.39 -15.13 4.61
CA PRO A 168 19.04 -14.79 5.99
C PRO A 168 19.15 -13.30 6.31
N LYS A 169 20.02 -12.55 5.61
CA LYS A 169 20.30 -11.15 5.94
C LYS A 169 19.17 -10.17 5.65
N TYR A 170 18.15 -10.57 4.90
CA TYR A 170 16.90 -9.81 4.77
C TYR A 170 16.03 -9.88 6.02
N ASN A 171 16.22 -10.89 6.86
CA ASN A 171 15.30 -11.23 7.93
C ASN A 171 15.83 -10.79 9.29
N LYS A 172 14.94 -10.57 10.25
CA LYS A 172 15.31 -10.15 11.62
C LYS A 172 16.33 -11.12 12.21
N ASN A 173 17.32 -10.59 12.92
CA ASN A 173 18.44 -11.31 13.51
C ASN A 173 19.36 -12.04 12.51
N ASP A 174 19.30 -11.71 11.21
CA ASP A 174 19.96 -12.47 10.13
C ASP A 174 19.62 -13.96 10.18
N ASP A 175 18.40 -14.26 10.60
CA ASP A 175 17.85 -15.61 10.72
C ASP A 175 16.72 -15.79 9.70
N GLY A 176 16.92 -16.64 8.73
CA GLY A 176 15.94 -16.94 7.68
C GLY A 176 14.61 -17.55 8.17
N ASN A 177 14.47 -17.83 9.46
CA ASN A 177 13.22 -18.25 10.09
C ASN A 177 12.42 -17.08 10.71
N GLN A 178 12.96 -15.86 10.70
CA GLN A 178 12.29 -14.68 11.20
C GLN A 178 11.65 -13.89 10.05
N PRO A 179 10.65 -13.05 10.32
CA PRO A 179 10.08 -12.12 9.34
C PRO A 179 11.15 -11.19 8.74
N ALA A 180 10.82 -10.60 7.61
CA ALA A 180 11.65 -9.58 6.98
C ALA A 180 11.93 -8.41 7.95
N LYS A 181 13.09 -7.76 7.77
CA LYS A 181 13.47 -6.58 8.55
C LYS A 181 12.54 -5.43 8.23
N ASP A 182 12.17 -4.69 9.25
CA ASP A 182 11.44 -3.43 9.11
C ASP A 182 12.29 -2.39 8.37
N GLY A 183 11.63 -1.45 7.72
CA GLY A 183 12.30 -0.33 7.07
C GLY A 183 13.05 0.56 8.05
N VAL A 184 14.10 1.20 7.58
CA VAL A 184 15.05 1.97 8.41
C VAL A 184 15.10 3.45 8.01
N GLY A 185 15.49 4.30 8.96
CA GLY A 185 15.70 5.73 8.76
C GLY A 185 17.14 6.12 8.39
N ASP A 186 18.09 5.20 8.52
CA ASP A 186 19.52 5.42 8.22
C ASP A 186 20.02 4.36 7.22
N ALA A 187 20.72 4.80 6.18
CA ALA A 187 21.24 3.94 5.12
C ALA A 187 22.25 2.89 5.61
N THR A 188 22.93 3.14 6.73
CA THR A 188 23.85 2.16 7.34
C THR A 188 23.14 0.98 7.96
N GLN A 189 21.84 1.12 8.26
CA GLN A 189 20.99 0.09 8.85
C GLN A 189 20.24 -0.75 7.82
N LEU A 190 20.29 -0.39 6.53
CA LEU A 190 19.73 -1.21 5.46
C LEU A 190 20.26 -2.65 5.55
N ASP A 191 19.43 -3.63 5.19
CA ASP A 191 19.91 -4.98 5.03
C ASP A 191 21.09 -5.03 4.04
N GLU A 192 21.97 -5.99 4.23
CA GLU A 192 23.25 -6.04 3.50
C GLU A 192 23.04 -6.26 2.00
N TYR A 193 22.06 -7.08 1.62
CA TYR A 193 21.80 -7.33 0.21
C TYR A 193 21.30 -6.09 -0.51
N THR A 194 20.36 -5.35 0.08
CA THR A 194 19.88 -4.06 -0.46
C THR A 194 20.99 -3.05 -0.54
N ARG A 195 21.73 -2.84 0.57
CA ARG A 195 22.81 -1.85 0.63
C ARG A 195 23.87 -2.09 -0.44
N ASN A 196 24.27 -3.34 -0.66
CA ASN A 196 25.30 -3.72 -1.61
C ASN A 196 24.81 -3.75 -3.07
N ALA A 197 23.49 -3.68 -3.31
CA ALA A 197 22.91 -3.60 -4.65
C ALA A 197 22.67 -2.17 -5.12
N ILE A 198 22.82 -1.16 -4.26
CA ILE A 198 22.71 0.24 -4.65
C ILE A 198 23.88 0.60 -5.56
N ALA A 199 23.60 0.85 -6.83
CA ALA A 199 24.61 1.23 -7.83
C ALA A 199 24.80 2.74 -7.87
N THR A 200 26.05 3.18 -7.81
CA THR A 200 26.43 4.55 -8.14
C THR A 200 26.72 4.62 -9.63
N LEU A 201 25.97 5.47 -10.33
CA LEU A 201 26.08 5.64 -11.76
C LEU A 201 26.82 6.94 -12.09
N ALA A 202 27.09 7.16 -13.39
CA ALA A 202 27.72 8.38 -13.85
C ALA A 202 26.93 9.65 -13.46
N SER A 203 27.58 10.79 -13.39
CA SER A 203 26.97 12.12 -13.16
C SER A 203 26.16 12.23 -11.85
N GLY A 204 26.44 11.41 -10.83
CA GLY A 204 25.79 11.48 -9.51
C GLY A 204 24.46 10.76 -9.40
N TYR A 205 24.02 10.04 -10.45
CA TYR A 205 22.85 9.16 -10.37
C TYR A 205 23.10 7.97 -9.43
N ARG A 206 22.02 7.46 -8.86
CA ARG A 206 22.02 6.15 -8.17
C ARG A 206 20.85 5.32 -8.67
N SER A 207 21.03 4.01 -8.68
CA SER A 207 19.94 3.09 -8.99
C SER A 207 19.92 1.87 -8.08
N PHE A 208 18.75 1.28 -7.97
CA PHE A 208 18.51 -0.02 -7.37
C PHE A 208 17.53 -0.77 -8.25
N ALA A 209 17.70 -2.08 -8.38
CA ALA A 209 16.69 -2.95 -8.98
C ALA A 209 16.67 -4.28 -8.23
N GLY A 210 15.49 -4.78 -7.84
CA GLY A 210 15.35 -6.05 -7.12
C GLY A 210 13.96 -6.29 -6.56
N GLN A 211 13.77 -7.49 -5.99
CA GLN A 211 12.54 -7.84 -5.31
C GLN A 211 12.31 -6.94 -4.09
N ARG A 212 11.10 -6.44 -3.93
CA ARG A 212 10.62 -5.62 -2.82
C ARG A 212 9.24 -6.06 -2.42
N ASP A 213 8.85 -5.77 -1.20
CA ASP A 213 7.46 -5.78 -0.80
C ASP A 213 6.64 -4.83 -1.69
N ASP A 214 5.37 -5.17 -1.95
CA ASP A 214 4.49 -4.30 -2.71
C ASP A 214 4.06 -3.11 -1.84
N ALA A 215 4.53 -1.92 -2.17
CA ALA A 215 4.27 -0.71 -1.39
C ALA A 215 2.87 -0.11 -1.62
N PHE A 216 2.11 -0.60 -2.59
CA PHE A 216 0.70 -0.29 -2.75
C PHE A 216 -0.12 -1.17 -1.80
N TYR A 217 -1.18 -0.61 -1.24
CA TYR A 217 -2.07 -1.30 -0.33
C TYR A 217 -3.53 -0.90 -0.57
N GLY A 218 -4.44 -1.81 -0.30
CA GLY A 218 -5.87 -1.59 -0.41
C GLY A 218 -6.70 -2.86 -0.48
N ASP A 219 -7.99 -2.74 -0.17
CA ASP A 219 -8.95 -3.84 -0.31
C ASP A 219 -9.48 -3.96 -1.74
N ILE A 220 -8.58 -4.36 -2.63
CA ILE A 220 -8.85 -4.47 -4.06
C ILE A 220 -9.97 -5.48 -4.33
N ASN A 221 -9.99 -6.60 -3.61
CA ASN A 221 -11.03 -7.59 -3.77
C ASN A 221 -12.42 -7.01 -3.50
N ALA A 222 -12.63 -6.27 -2.40
CA ALA A 222 -13.94 -5.68 -2.10
C ALA A 222 -14.35 -4.61 -3.12
N ILE A 223 -13.38 -3.86 -3.64
CA ILE A 223 -13.60 -2.88 -4.70
C ILE A 223 -14.11 -3.59 -5.96
N PHE A 224 -13.49 -4.70 -6.37
CA PHE A 224 -13.87 -5.47 -7.55
C PHE A 224 -15.05 -6.42 -7.32
N ASP A 225 -15.45 -6.67 -6.08
CA ASP A 225 -16.65 -7.40 -5.73
C ASP A 225 -17.83 -6.44 -5.52
N LEU A 226 -18.20 -5.73 -6.59
CA LEU A 226 -19.34 -4.81 -6.63
C LEU A 226 -19.27 -3.65 -5.62
N LEU A 227 -18.06 -3.14 -5.31
CA LEU A 227 -17.84 -2.15 -4.26
C LEU A 227 -18.43 -2.59 -2.89
N SER A 228 -18.37 -3.89 -2.61
CA SER A 228 -18.80 -4.46 -1.32
C SER A 228 -17.77 -4.16 -0.24
N LEU A 229 -17.54 -2.88 0.01
CA LEU A 229 -16.48 -2.38 0.88
C LEU A 229 -16.60 -2.93 2.30
N ARG A 230 -15.49 -3.43 2.83
CA ARG A 230 -15.42 -3.92 4.19
C ARG A 230 -15.31 -2.75 5.16
N SER A 231 -15.91 -2.89 6.33
CA SER A 231 -15.87 -1.87 7.37
C SER A 231 -15.61 -2.48 8.74
N GLY A 232 -15.02 -1.68 9.64
CA GLY A 232 -14.71 -2.09 11.01
C GLY A 232 -13.31 -2.71 11.15
N ALA A 233 -12.66 -2.42 12.25
CA ALA A 233 -11.25 -2.74 12.51
C ALA A 233 -10.86 -4.23 12.33
N ASN A 234 -11.82 -5.15 12.50
CA ASN A 234 -11.58 -6.60 12.36
C ASN A 234 -11.77 -7.13 10.92
N ASN A 235 -12.15 -6.27 9.99
CA ASN A 235 -12.42 -6.64 8.59
C ASN A 235 -11.41 -6.01 7.62
N ARG A 236 -10.31 -5.45 8.11
CA ARG A 236 -9.23 -4.98 7.26
C ARG A 236 -8.70 -6.13 6.42
N PHE A 237 -8.58 -5.90 5.13
CA PHE A 237 -8.02 -6.86 4.19
C PHE A 237 -7.20 -6.13 3.14
N ASP A 238 -5.88 -6.22 3.24
CA ASP A 238 -4.97 -5.71 2.22
C ASP A 238 -4.77 -6.78 1.15
N SER A 239 -5.24 -6.52 -0.06
CA SER A 239 -5.15 -7.47 -1.15
C SER A 239 -3.72 -7.68 -1.66
N GLN A 240 -2.81 -6.75 -1.36
CA GLN A 240 -1.39 -6.82 -1.73
C GLN A 240 -0.52 -7.31 -0.58
N GLY A 241 -1.08 -7.39 0.63
CA GLY A 241 -0.35 -7.79 1.83
C GLY A 241 0.32 -9.15 1.68
N GLY A 242 1.60 -9.22 2.03
CA GLY A 242 2.42 -10.43 1.95
C GLY A 242 2.94 -10.78 0.57
N TYR A 243 2.55 -10.04 -0.49
CA TYR A 243 3.11 -10.21 -1.83
C TYR A 243 4.33 -9.32 -2.06
N ASN A 244 5.20 -9.75 -2.97
CA ASN A 244 6.31 -8.96 -3.45
C ASN A 244 6.09 -8.51 -4.90
N VAL A 245 6.94 -7.57 -5.32
CA VAL A 245 7.09 -7.08 -6.69
C VAL A 245 8.57 -6.94 -7.03
N HIS A 246 8.90 -6.73 -8.29
CA HIS A 246 10.25 -6.27 -8.69
C HIS A 246 10.22 -4.76 -8.92
N ALA A 247 11.05 -4.03 -8.17
CA ALA A 247 11.12 -2.57 -8.23
C ALA A 247 12.45 -2.08 -8.83
N ILE A 248 12.36 -1.12 -9.73
CA ILE A 248 13.46 -0.31 -10.24
C ILE A 248 13.33 1.06 -9.61
N VAL A 249 14.39 1.55 -8.96
CA VAL A 249 14.44 2.91 -8.38
C VAL A 249 15.63 3.66 -8.96
N LEU A 250 15.40 4.89 -9.43
CA LEU A 250 16.41 5.75 -10.00
C LEU A 250 16.37 7.13 -9.34
N GLU A 251 17.49 7.55 -8.75
CA GLU A 251 17.67 8.89 -8.22
C GLU A 251 18.34 9.77 -9.29
N ILE A 252 17.62 10.79 -9.76
CA ILE A 252 18.01 11.68 -10.87
C ILE A 252 18.44 13.03 -10.30
N PRO A 253 19.70 13.50 -10.50
CA PRO A 253 20.11 14.85 -10.09
C PRO A 253 19.27 15.92 -10.81
N LEU A 254 18.65 16.86 -10.08
CA LEU A 254 17.85 17.92 -10.71
C LEU A 254 18.70 18.81 -11.62
N SER A 255 20.00 18.91 -11.36
CA SER A 255 20.96 19.62 -12.24
C SER A 255 21.07 19.00 -13.65
N ASP A 256 20.68 17.74 -13.83
CA ASP A 256 20.72 17.05 -15.14
C ASP A 256 19.34 17.03 -15.84
N ILE A 257 18.34 17.67 -15.24
CA ILE A 257 17.02 17.86 -15.85
C ILE A 257 16.98 19.20 -16.58
N THR A 258 16.75 19.17 -17.87
CA THR A 258 16.65 20.39 -18.69
C THR A 258 15.53 21.30 -18.15
N GLY A 259 15.84 22.58 -17.92
CA GLY A 259 14.94 23.56 -17.32
C GLY A 259 15.14 23.74 -15.80
N GLY A 260 15.93 22.87 -15.16
CA GLY A 260 16.29 22.98 -13.75
C GLY A 260 15.12 22.81 -12.78
N GLU A 261 15.26 23.38 -11.58
CA GLU A 261 14.34 23.16 -10.46
C GLU A 261 13.02 23.96 -10.55
N GLN A 262 13.00 25.07 -11.31
CA GLN A 262 11.86 26.00 -11.34
C GLN A 262 10.78 25.55 -12.34
N GLN A 263 10.41 24.27 -12.31
CA GLN A 263 9.43 23.71 -13.23
C GLN A 263 8.66 22.53 -12.61
N THR A 264 7.53 22.24 -13.22
CA THR A 264 6.83 20.97 -13.06
C THR A 264 7.20 20.06 -14.24
N ILE A 265 7.39 18.78 -13.98
CA ILE A 265 7.58 17.75 -15.00
C ILE A 265 6.56 16.64 -14.86
N GLY A 266 6.35 15.88 -15.91
CA GLY A 266 5.58 14.65 -15.90
C GLY A 266 6.50 13.43 -15.79
N VAL A 267 6.08 12.41 -15.03
CA VAL A 267 6.75 11.11 -14.92
C VAL A 267 5.78 10.00 -15.25
N TYR A 268 6.20 9.06 -16.09
CA TYR A 268 5.47 7.81 -16.35
C TYR A 268 6.45 6.70 -16.73
N ALA A 269 6.00 5.47 -16.75
CA ALA A 269 6.83 4.33 -17.11
C ALA A 269 6.16 3.45 -18.17
N THR A 270 6.99 2.68 -18.89
CA THR A 270 6.53 1.69 -19.87
C THR A 270 7.37 0.43 -19.81
N THR A 271 6.75 -0.66 -20.26
CA THR A 271 7.44 -1.91 -20.58
C THR A 271 7.24 -2.22 -22.06
N SER A 272 8.27 -2.78 -22.68
CA SER A 272 8.24 -3.10 -24.12
C SER A 272 8.81 -4.49 -24.38
N ARG A 273 8.22 -5.19 -25.34
CA ARG A 273 8.67 -6.46 -25.88
C ARG A 273 9.18 -6.31 -27.30
N ARG A 274 10.03 -7.21 -27.76
CA ARG A 274 10.36 -7.30 -29.20
C ARG A 274 9.12 -7.66 -29.99
N ALA A 275 9.00 -7.12 -31.19
CA ALA A 275 7.80 -7.29 -32.05
C ALA A 275 7.52 -8.77 -32.40
N THR A 276 8.53 -9.64 -32.37
CA THR A 276 8.38 -11.05 -32.67
C THR A 276 9.12 -11.89 -31.63
N THR A 277 8.41 -12.89 -31.09
CA THR A 277 8.98 -13.97 -30.28
C THR A 277 8.66 -15.30 -30.96
N VAL A 278 9.70 -16.09 -31.26
CA VAL A 278 9.57 -17.40 -31.87
C VAL A 278 9.97 -18.45 -30.85
N LEU A 279 9.06 -19.39 -30.60
CA LEU A 279 9.37 -20.58 -29.82
C LEU A 279 10.03 -21.60 -30.78
N THR A 280 11.16 -22.16 -30.35
CA THR A 280 11.85 -23.21 -31.12
C THR A 280 11.66 -24.54 -30.41
N ASP A 281 11.45 -25.60 -31.19
CA ASP A 281 11.28 -26.98 -30.71
C ASP A 281 12.63 -27.68 -30.46
N GLY A 282 13.70 -26.92 -30.54
CA GLY A 282 15.04 -27.48 -30.63
C GLY A 282 15.70 -27.81 -29.30
N ALA A 283 16.82 -28.48 -29.41
CA ALA A 283 17.73 -28.87 -28.33
C ALA A 283 18.47 -27.68 -27.66
N SER A 284 18.04 -26.44 -27.91
CA SER A 284 18.62 -25.25 -27.30
C SER A 284 17.94 -24.93 -25.96
N SER A 285 18.74 -24.72 -24.93
CA SER A 285 18.28 -24.36 -23.60
C SER A 285 17.52 -23.02 -23.56
N SER A 286 17.62 -22.17 -24.58
CA SER A 286 16.94 -20.90 -24.65
C SER A 286 15.53 -20.96 -25.25
N GLY A 287 15.23 -21.97 -26.08
CA GLY A 287 13.89 -22.24 -26.62
C GLY A 287 13.13 -21.08 -27.31
N THR A 288 13.65 -19.84 -27.26
CA THR A 288 13.01 -18.65 -27.80
C THR A 288 14.01 -17.77 -28.53
N ALA A 289 13.57 -17.17 -29.65
CA ALA A 289 14.29 -16.13 -30.35
C ALA A 289 13.40 -14.87 -30.44
N THR A 290 13.93 -13.72 -30.10
CA THR A 290 13.21 -12.44 -30.19
C THR A 290 13.84 -11.54 -31.24
N SER A 291 13.02 -10.79 -31.99
CA SER A 291 13.49 -9.92 -33.05
C SER A 291 12.54 -8.75 -33.33
N GLY A 292 12.96 -7.84 -34.18
CA GLY A 292 12.21 -6.64 -34.55
C GLY A 292 12.39 -5.48 -33.54
N ASN A 293 11.62 -4.43 -33.72
CA ASN A 293 11.64 -3.26 -32.86
C ASN A 293 11.02 -3.56 -31.48
N TRP A 294 11.36 -2.73 -30.49
CA TRP A 294 10.66 -2.70 -29.22
C TRP A 294 9.24 -2.15 -29.43
N VAL A 295 8.25 -2.85 -28.91
CA VAL A 295 6.82 -2.48 -28.95
C VAL A 295 6.34 -2.35 -27.54
N GLN A 296 5.77 -1.20 -27.18
CA GLN A 296 5.21 -0.95 -25.87
C GLN A 296 4.04 -1.91 -25.61
N VAL A 297 4.04 -2.57 -24.46
CA VAL A 297 3.01 -3.53 -24.03
C VAL A 297 2.38 -3.16 -22.69
N GLY A 298 3.06 -2.36 -21.88
CA GLY A 298 2.58 -1.84 -20.60
C GLY A 298 2.90 -0.37 -20.44
N ARG A 299 2.03 0.38 -19.77
CA ARG A 299 2.20 1.79 -19.41
C ARG A 299 1.51 2.10 -18.09
N GLN A 300 2.15 2.96 -17.30
CA GLN A 300 1.51 3.56 -16.14
C GLN A 300 2.06 4.96 -15.87
N GLY A 301 1.14 5.89 -15.55
CA GLY A 301 1.42 7.21 -15.03
C GLY A 301 0.85 7.39 -13.63
N ASN A 302 -0.27 8.09 -13.52
CA ASN A 302 -0.98 8.26 -12.25
C ASN A 302 -1.54 6.93 -11.72
N PRO A 303 -1.61 6.74 -10.40
CA PRO A 303 -2.30 5.59 -9.83
C PRO A 303 -3.77 5.58 -10.24
N LEU A 304 -4.34 4.40 -10.41
CA LEU A 304 -5.76 4.14 -10.62
C LEU A 304 -6.36 4.63 -11.96
N PHE A 305 -5.60 5.26 -12.87
CA PHE A 305 -6.22 5.82 -14.08
C PHE A 305 -6.69 4.73 -15.04
N CYS A 306 -5.81 3.80 -15.42
CA CYS A 306 -6.18 2.71 -16.31
C CYS A 306 -7.27 1.81 -15.70
N GLU A 307 -7.14 1.49 -14.43
CA GLU A 307 -8.05 0.59 -13.73
C GLU A 307 -9.45 1.16 -13.54
N ALA A 308 -9.48 2.39 -13.03
CA ALA A 308 -10.66 2.99 -12.44
C ALA A 308 -11.45 3.88 -13.40
N PHE A 309 -10.79 4.38 -14.44
CA PHE A 309 -11.40 5.33 -15.37
C PHE A 309 -11.51 4.77 -16.79
N VAL A 310 -10.48 4.09 -17.30
CA VAL A 310 -10.46 3.61 -18.69
C VAL A 310 -11.35 2.37 -18.83
N ALA A 311 -12.31 2.43 -19.77
CA ALA A 311 -13.19 1.30 -20.03
C ALA A 311 -12.43 0.08 -20.56
N LEU A 312 -12.89 -1.13 -20.22
CA LEU A 312 -12.27 -2.41 -20.58
C LEU A 312 -11.85 -2.50 -22.05
N LYS A 313 -12.68 -2.02 -22.97
CA LYS A 313 -12.41 -2.04 -24.42
C LYS A 313 -11.16 -1.27 -24.84
N ASP A 314 -10.73 -0.30 -24.04
CA ASP A 314 -9.63 0.60 -24.36
C ASP A 314 -8.39 0.41 -23.45
N LYS A 315 -8.43 -0.49 -22.48
CA LYS A 315 -7.30 -0.75 -21.56
C LYS A 315 -6.05 -1.26 -22.28
N ASP A 316 -6.18 -2.19 -23.21
CA ASP A 316 -5.04 -2.64 -24.03
C ASP A 316 -4.54 -1.55 -25.00
N LEU A 317 -5.42 -0.65 -25.47
CA LEU A 317 -5.02 0.52 -26.24
C LEU A 317 -4.23 1.51 -25.38
N TYR A 318 -4.66 1.73 -24.14
CA TYR A 318 -3.94 2.56 -23.17
C TYR A 318 -2.52 2.05 -22.98
N ASN A 319 -2.32 0.77 -22.73
CA ASN A 319 -1.00 0.17 -22.52
C ASN A 319 -0.05 0.31 -23.74
N ARG A 320 -0.60 0.46 -24.95
CA ARG A 320 0.17 0.55 -26.21
C ARG A 320 0.37 1.97 -26.72
N THR A 321 -0.21 2.98 -26.08
CA THR A 321 -0.13 4.37 -26.51
C THR A 321 0.69 5.23 -25.55
N LYS A 322 1.14 6.38 -26.02
CA LYS A 322 1.91 7.36 -25.24
C LYS A 322 0.99 8.40 -24.62
N PRO A 323 1.35 9.00 -23.46
CA PRO A 323 0.57 10.06 -22.81
C PRO A 323 0.23 11.25 -23.71
N ALA A 324 1.05 11.55 -24.71
CA ALA A 324 0.80 12.59 -25.68
C ALA A 324 -0.52 12.40 -26.48
N ASN A 325 -1.08 11.21 -26.48
CA ASN A 325 -2.36 10.90 -27.15
C ASN A 325 -3.57 10.96 -26.21
N ASP A 326 -3.36 11.10 -24.91
CA ASP A 326 -4.42 10.93 -23.90
C ASP A 326 -5.53 11.96 -24.01
N ALA A 327 -5.18 13.21 -24.35
CA ALA A 327 -6.18 14.26 -24.55
C ALA A 327 -7.22 13.88 -25.63
N THR A 328 -6.83 13.08 -26.62
CA THR A 328 -7.70 12.62 -27.70
C THR A 328 -8.38 11.29 -27.36
N LEU A 329 -7.65 10.35 -26.73
CA LEU A 329 -8.11 8.97 -26.57
C LEU A 329 -8.86 8.74 -25.26
N PHE A 330 -8.40 9.36 -24.16
CA PHE A 330 -8.84 8.97 -22.81
C PHE A 330 -9.44 10.11 -21.98
N LYS A 331 -9.34 11.37 -22.44
CA LYS A 331 -9.87 12.52 -21.69
C LYS A 331 -11.34 12.37 -21.32
N ALA A 332 -12.14 11.77 -22.20
CA ALA A 332 -13.57 11.58 -21.95
C ALA A 332 -13.88 10.74 -20.72
N TYR A 333 -12.98 9.81 -20.36
CA TYR A 333 -13.10 8.98 -19.18
C TYR A 333 -12.85 9.77 -17.89
N ALA A 334 -11.92 10.72 -17.91
CA ALA A 334 -11.69 11.63 -16.79
C ALA A 334 -12.78 12.70 -16.68
N ASP A 335 -13.25 13.24 -17.81
CA ASP A 335 -14.32 14.25 -17.82
C ASP A 335 -15.68 13.69 -17.34
N ASN A 336 -15.95 12.41 -17.58
CA ASN A 336 -17.22 11.77 -17.26
C ASN A 336 -16.98 10.39 -16.64
N PRO A 337 -16.46 10.33 -15.43
CA PRO A 337 -16.03 9.09 -14.82
C PRO A 337 -17.21 8.17 -14.48
N GLU A 338 -17.25 6.98 -15.07
CA GLU A 338 -18.22 5.93 -14.73
C GLU A 338 -18.15 5.59 -13.24
N LEU A 339 -16.93 5.61 -12.67
CA LEU A 339 -16.69 5.39 -11.26
C LEU A 339 -17.56 6.25 -10.35
N ALA A 340 -17.72 7.54 -10.65
CA ALA A 340 -18.56 8.44 -9.84
C ALA A 340 -20.03 7.97 -9.83
N GLY A 341 -20.52 7.46 -10.96
CA GLY A 341 -21.85 6.86 -11.05
C GLY A 341 -22.00 5.59 -10.22
N LEU A 342 -20.99 4.71 -10.27
CA LEU A 342 -20.96 3.47 -9.51
C LEU A 342 -20.89 3.73 -7.99
N ILE A 343 -20.05 4.65 -7.55
CA ILE A 343 -19.97 5.06 -6.13
C ILE A 343 -21.31 5.64 -5.68
N ASN A 344 -21.94 6.49 -6.48
CA ASN A 344 -23.28 7.03 -6.18
C ASN A 344 -24.32 5.94 -5.98
N ALA A 345 -24.31 4.93 -6.86
CA ALA A 345 -25.33 3.88 -6.86
C ALA A 345 -25.08 2.84 -5.75
N LEU A 346 -23.85 2.41 -5.56
CA LEU A 346 -23.54 1.23 -4.75
C LEU A 346 -23.12 1.62 -3.31
N VAL A 347 -22.34 2.69 -3.16
CA VAL A 347 -21.77 3.11 -1.87
C VAL A 347 -22.60 4.21 -1.22
N LEU A 348 -22.75 5.35 -1.90
CA LEU A 348 -23.40 6.54 -1.33
C LEU A 348 -24.92 6.48 -1.38
N LYS A 349 -25.49 5.60 -2.22
CA LYS A 349 -26.93 5.42 -2.42
C LYS A 349 -27.65 6.74 -2.66
N GLY A 350 -27.05 7.61 -3.45
CA GLY A 350 -27.55 8.94 -3.75
C GLY A 350 -26.72 9.64 -4.81
N ASN A 351 -27.23 10.75 -5.35
CA ASN A 351 -26.54 11.53 -6.37
C ASN A 351 -25.59 12.57 -5.72
N VAL A 352 -24.45 12.11 -5.20
CA VAL A 352 -23.50 12.89 -4.39
C VAL A 352 -22.26 13.27 -5.18
N ALA A 353 -21.59 12.29 -5.84
CA ALA A 353 -20.42 12.51 -6.66
C ALA A 353 -20.83 13.11 -8.02
N PRO A 354 -20.20 14.20 -8.47
CA PRO A 354 -20.45 14.72 -9.81
C PRO A 354 -19.95 13.77 -10.88
N THR A 355 -20.81 13.43 -11.86
CA THR A 355 -20.55 12.37 -12.85
C THR A 355 -20.14 12.89 -14.23
N THR A 356 -20.16 14.21 -14.46
CA THR A 356 -19.91 14.81 -15.78
C THR A 356 -19.11 16.10 -15.69
N ASN A 357 -18.45 16.45 -16.81
CA ASN A 357 -17.69 17.69 -16.98
C ASN A 357 -16.61 17.88 -15.91
N ARG A 358 -15.95 16.81 -15.49
CA ARG A 358 -14.94 16.76 -14.43
C ARG A 358 -13.58 17.27 -14.92
N ALA A 359 -13.53 18.58 -15.27
CA ALA A 359 -12.27 19.23 -15.66
C ALA A 359 -11.21 19.18 -14.56
N ASP A 360 -11.61 19.09 -13.31
CA ASP A 360 -10.75 18.89 -12.14
C ASP A 360 -10.04 17.51 -12.19
N LEU A 361 -10.76 16.43 -12.45
CA LEU A 361 -10.17 15.10 -12.60
C LEU A 361 -9.32 15.01 -13.88
N ALA A 362 -9.79 15.63 -14.99
CA ALA A 362 -8.98 15.69 -16.20
C ALA A 362 -7.66 16.44 -15.98
N ALA A 363 -7.61 17.45 -15.12
CA ALA A 363 -6.36 18.13 -14.78
C ALA A 363 -5.37 17.24 -14.02
N ILE A 364 -5.86 16.27 -13.25
CA ILE A 364 -5.02 15.27 -12.57
C ILE A 364 -4.50 14.25 -13.59
N PHE A 365 -5.40 13.61 -14.34
CA PHE A 365 -5.12 12.39 -15.08
C PHE A 365 -4.73 12.61 -16.55
N ILE A 366 -4.90 13.80 -17.13
CA ILE A 366 -4.67 14.04 -18.56
C ILE A 366 -3.64 15.16 -18.79
N PRO A 367 -2.55 14.90 -19.49
CA PRO A 367 -2.05 13.58 -19.89
C PRO A 367 -1.71 12.73 -18.65
N ASP A 368 -1.79 11.40 -18.78
CA ASP A 368 -1.54 10.50 -17.69
C ASP A 368 -0.05 10.36 -17.41
N VAL A 369 0.43 11.34 -16.66
CA VAL A 369 1.78 11.43 -16.10
C VAL A 369 1.68 11.96 -14.66
N ILE A 370 2.47 11.44 -13.77
CA ILE A 370 2.60 11.99 -12.40
C ILE A 370 3.29 13.35 -12.51
N LYS A 371 2.59 14.42 -12.18
CA LYS A 371 3.08 15.80 -12.24
C LYS A 371 3.87 16.12 -10.98
N VAL A 372 5.15 16.45 -11.10
CA VAL A 372 6.05 16.74 -9.96
C VAL A 372 6.58 18.16 -10.05
N ASP A 373 6.34 18.95 -9.02
CA ASP A 373 6.92 20.29 -8.87
C ASP A 373 8.34 20.20 -8.27
N LEU A 374 9.35 20.39 -9.10
CA LEU A 374 10.75 20.28 -8.73
C LEU A 374 11.25 21.45 -7.85
N SER A 375 10.49 22.56 -7.78
CA SER A 375 10.86 23.72 -6.97
C SER A 375 10.68 23.49 -5.47
N THR A 376 9.85 22.52 -5.09
CA THR A 376 9.54 22.23 -3.69
C THR A 376 10.76 21.72 -2.91
N GLY A 377 10.70 21.81 -1.59
CA GLY A 377 11.63 21.12 -0.71
C GLY A 377 11.51 19.60 -0.81
N ARG A 378 12.23 18.86 0.05
CA ARG A 378 12.13 17.40 0.10
C ARG A 378 10.70 16.98 0.45
N ALA A 379 10.24 15.92 -0.17
CA ALA A 379 8.98 15.29 0.21
C ALA A 379 9.07 14.72 1.64
N ARG A 380 7.97 14.77 2.38
CA ARG A 380 7.84 14.10 3.68
C ARG A 380 7.55 12.62 3.43
N LEU A 381 8.23 11.75 4.16
CA LEU A 381 8.17 10.30 3.94
C LEU A 381 7.80 9.57 5.22
N PRO A 382 7.01 8.48 5.16
CA PRO A 382 6.72 7.60 6.29
C PRO A 382 7.83 6.56 6.50
N GLY A 383 7.71 5.74 7.54
CA GLY A 383 8.55 4.57 7.76
C GLY A 383 9.75 4.84 8.66
N GLY A 384 10.87 4.21 8.36
CA GLY A 384 12.11 4.38 9.11
C GLY A 384 12.16 3.61 10.43
N GLY A 385 11.48 2.48 10.53
CA GLY A 385 11.47 1.62 11.73
C GLY A 385 10.45 1.99 12.79
N ALA A 386 9.68 3.08 12.61
CA ALA A 386 8.65 3.52 13.56
C ALA A 386 7.22 3.23 13.06
N SER A 387 6.84 3.82 11.93
CA SER A 387 5.48 3.74 11.40
C SER A 387 5.45 4.15 9.94
N ASN A 388 4.47 3.64 9.18
CA ASN A 388 4.14 4.15 7.84
C ASN A 388 3.22 5.37 7.88
N ILE A 389 2.76 5.81 9.04
CA ILE A 389 1.74 6.87 9.16
C ILE A 389 2.40 8.21 9.45
N THR A 390 3.19 8.30 10.52
CA THR A 390 3.88 9.54 10.92
C THR A 390 5.23 9.25 11.56
N LEU A 391 6.18 10.19 11.40
CA LEU A 391 7.44 10.18 12.14
C LEU A 391 7.70 11.58 12.71
N PRO A 392 8.36 11.71 13.90
CA PRO A 392 8.62 13.00 14.51
C PRO A 392 9.44 13.96 13.64
N ASP A 393 10.39 13.45 12.84
CA ASP A 393 11.23 14.21 11.93
C ASP A 393 10.59 14.50 10.55
N ASP A 394 9.45 13.90 10.26
CA ASP A 394 8.59 14.18 9.13
C ASP A 394 7.24 14.76 9.56
N ALA A 395 7.24 15.58 10.60
CA ALA A 395 6.04 16.25 11.07
C ALA A 395 5.27 16.90 9.91
N GLY A 396 3.97 16.59 9.82
CA GLY A 396 3.10 17.03 8.73
C GLY A 396 3.05 16.07 7.54
N TYR A 397 3.67 14.89 7.58
CA TYR A 397 3.33 13.82 6.64
C TYR A 397 1.88 13.40 6.83
N SER A 398 1.18 13.25 5.72
CA SER A 398 -0.15 12.65 5.68
C SER A 398 -0.22 11.62 4.56
N ARG A 399 -0.75 10.42 4.86
CA ARG A 399 -1.05 9.42 3.83
C ARG A 399 -2.09 9.92 2.82
N LEU A 400 -2.94 10.87 3.25
CA LEU A 400 -3.98 11.49 2.42
C LEU A 400 -3.49 12.74 1.67
N SER A 401 -2.20 13.05 1.71
CA SER A 401 -1.60 14.20 1.03
C SER A 401 -2.37 15.51 1.37
N ILE A 402 -2.79 16.26 0.34
CA ILE A 402 -3.50 17.54 0.52
C ILE A 402 -4.76 17.42 1.40
N PHE A 403 -5.48 16.31 1.32
CA PHE A 403 -6.70 16.10 2.11
C PHE A 403 -6.40 15.86 3.59
N GLY A 404 -5.17 15.47 3.91
CA GLY A 404 -4.64 15.40 5.29
C GLY A 404 -3.90 16.65 5.74
N GLY A 405 -3.83 17.69 4.89
CA GLY A 405 -3.11 18.93 5.19
C GLY A 405 -1.62 18.91 4.88
N ASP A 406 -1.12 17.91 4.18
CA ASP A 406 0.29 17.81 3.76
C ASP A 406 0.52 18.68 2.51
N VAL A 407 1.17 19.83 2.71
CA VAL A 407 1.47 20.81 1.66
C VAL A 407 2.93 21.23 1.68
N LEU A 408 3.45 21.64 0.51
CA LEU A 408 4.80 22.14 0.32
C LEU A 408 4.78 23.55 -0.27
N GLU A 409 5.80 24.36 0.07
CA GLU A 409 6.06 25.63 -0.62
C GLU A 409 6.58 25.34 -2.03
N SER A 410 6.10 26.11 -3.01
CA SER A 410 6.49 26.03 -4.42
C SER A 410 6.84 27.41 -4.97
N THR A 411 7.84 27.45 -5.83
CA THR A 411 8.23 28.63 -6.61
C THR A 411 8.12 28.41 -8.12
N ALA A 412 7.73 27.18 -8.56
CA ALA A 412 7.51 26.89 -9.96
C ALA A 412 6.25 27.56 -10.49
N THR A 413 6.33 28.15 -11.67
CA THR A 413 5.16 28.74 -12.32
C THR A 413 4.32 27.67 -13.01
N GLY A 414 2.97 27.83 -12.98
CA GLY A 414 2.06 27.00 -13.75
C GLY A 414 1.79 25.60 -13.21
N HIS A 415 2.09 25.34 -11.94
CA HIS A 415 1.71 24.05 -11.33
C HIS A 415 0.19 23.87 -11.31
N PRO A 416 -0.36 22.79 -11.88
CA PRO A 416 -1.81 22.62 -12.06
C PRO A 416 -2.59 22.48 -10.74
N PHE A 417 -1.91 22.06 -9.66
CA PHE A 417 -2.51 21.84 -8.34
C PHE A 417 -2.15 22.93 -7.32
N ARG A 418 -1.88 24.12 -7.81
CA ARG A 418 -1.69 25.29 -6.95
C ARG A 418 -2.95 25.54 -6.12
N LEU A 419 -2.79 25.62 -4.80
CA LEU A 419 -3.91 25.85 -3.90
C LEU A 419 -4.48 27.26 -4.10
N PRO A 420 -5.81 27.43 -4.20
CA PRO A 420 -6.43 28.74 -4.32
C PRO A 420 -6.08 29.64 -3.15
N GLY A 421 -5.71 30.91 -3.43
CA GLY A 421 -5.35 31.89 -2.40
C GLY A 421 -4.04 31.60 -1.67
N SER A 422 -3.21 30.73 -2.21
CA SER A 422 -2.01 30.20 -1.58
C SER A 422 -0.75 31.06 -1.76
N ALA A 423 -0.84 32.33 -2.18
CA ALA A 423 0.32 33.20 -2.23
C ALA A 423 0.93 33.34 -0.81
N ILE A 424 2.24 33.12 -0.69
CA ILE A 424 2.95 33.17 0.60
C ILE A 424 3.33 34.60 0.89
N GLY A 425 2.60 35.27 1.79
CA GLY A 425 2.85 36.65 2.17
C GLY A 425 2.67 37.63 0.99
N ALA A 426 3.60 38.57 0.85
CA ALA A 426 3.63 39.53 -0.26
C ALA A 426 4.33 39.00 -1.52
N ASP A 427 4.92 37.80 -1.47
CA ASP A 427 5.68 37.20 -2.59
C ASP A 427 4.74 36.42 -3.50
N ALA A 428 4.36 37.06 -4.61
CA ALA A 428 3.48 36.45 -5.62
C ALA A 428 4.15 35.30 -6.40
N THR A 429 5.45 35.06 -6.23
CA THR A 429 6.19 33.96 -6.86
C THR A 429 6.16 32.68 -6.03
N LYS A 430 5.71 32.77 -4.78
CA LYS A 430 5.62 31.63 -3.85
C LYS A 430 4.18 31.26 -3.60
N PHE A 431 3.90 29.95 -3.56
CA PHE A 431 2.56 29.41 -3.28
C PHE A 431 2.66 28.00 -2.70
N TYR A 432 1.55 27.46 -2.25
CA TYR A 432 1.50 26.08 -1.76
C TYR A 432 0.97 25.13 -2.82
N VAL A 433 1.52 23.91 -2.81
CA VAL A 433 1.07 22.76 -3.59
C VAL A 433 0.91 21.54 -2.67
N PRO A 434 0.18 20.49 -3.09
CA PRO A 434 0.11 19.25 -2.31
C PRO A 434 1.50 18.72 -1.94
N GLY A 435 1.64 18.16 -0.75
CA GLY A 435 2.88 17.54 -0.28
C GLY A 435 3.16 16.15 -0.84
N GLY A 436 2.22 15.58 -1.57
CA GLY A 436 2.27 14.31 -2.27
C GLY A 436 1.22 14.28 -3.37
N TRP A 437 0.78 13.10 -3.82
CA TRP A 437 -0.12 12.98 -4.96
C TRP A 437 -1.36 13.88 -4.82
N PRO A 438 -1.70 14.67 -5.85
CA PRO A 438 -1.22 14.62 -7.25
C PRO A 438 0.06 15.45 -7.54
N ASN A 439 0.77 16.01 -6.56
CA ASN A 439 2.09 16.60 -6.73
C ASN A 439 3.17 15.55 -6.43
N GLY A 440 3.59 14.80 -7.45
CA GLY A 440 4.37 13.59 -7.25
C GLY A 440 3.51 12.45 -6.72
N ARG A 441 4.14 11.34 -6.38
CA ARG A 441 3.59 10.22 -5.66
C ARG A 441 4.69 9.60 -4.81
N ARG A 442 4.49 9.55 -3.51
CA ARG A 442 5.44 8.96 -2.56
C ARG A 442 5.03 7.51 -2.26
N PHE A 443 5.97 6.70 -1.80
CA PHE A 443 5.63 5.45 -1.13
C PHE A 443 4.78 5.73 0.12
N GLY A 444 3.85 4.85 0.44
CA GLY A 444 3.00 4.96 1.63
C GLY A 444 1.83 5.94 1.53
N GLU A 445 1.55 6.53 0.36
CA GLU A 445 0.33 7.31 0.15
C GLU A 445 -0.86 6.39 -0.11
N ASP A 446 -1.97 6.72 0.51
CA ASP A 446 -3.25 6.04 0.33
C ASP A 446 -3.96 6.58 -0.91
N VAL A 447 -3.52 6.09 -2.07
CA VAL A 447 -4.02 6.62 -3.34
C VAL A 447 -5.47 6.23 -3.62
N ILE A 448 -5.99 5.19 -2.96
CA ILE A 448 -7.41 4.82 -3.04
C ILE A 448 -8.24 5.88 -2.34
N ASP A 449 -7.96 6.17 -1.08
CA ASP A 449 -8.68 7.19 -0.30
C ASP A 449 -8.55 8.58 -0.92
N ILE A 450 -7.35 8.96 -1.40
CA ILE A 450 -7.12 10.24 -2.10
C ILE A 450 -7.94 10.28 -3.40
N GLY A 451 -7.86 9.24 -4.22
CA GLY A 451 -8.55 9.15 -5.51
C GLY A 451 -10.07 9.19 -5.37
N VAL A 452 -10.62 8.39 -4.45
CA VAL A 452 -12.06 8.39 -4.17
C VAL A 452 -12.50 9.73 -3.59
N THR A 453 -11.73 10.35 -2.67
CA THR A 453 -12.00 11.70 -2.17
C THR A 453 -12.11 12.71 -3.32
N ALA A 454 -11.19 12.66 -4.28
CA ALA A 454 -11.24 13.52 -5.46
C ALA A 454 -12.49 13.25 -6.33
N VAL A 455 -12.86 11.99 -6.52
CA VAL A 455 -14.02 11.59 -7.34
C VAL A 455 -15.34 12.05 -6.72
N ILE A 456 -15.53 11.85 -5.42
CA ILE A 456 -16.80 12.19 -4.74
C ILE A 456 -16.91 13.66 -4.36
N SER A 457 -15.80 14.42 -4.41
CA SER A 457 -15.79 15.87 -4.20
C SER A 457 -16.00 16.61 -5.52
N ASP A 458 -16.43 17.86 -5.45
CA ASP A 458 -16.40 18.78 -6.59
C ASP A 458 -15.27 19.80 -6.37
N LEU A 459 -14.09 19.50 -6.95
CA LEU A 459 -12.91 20.35 -6.80
C LEU A 459 -12.99 21.64 -7.62
N ARG A 460 -14.06 21.82 -8.43
CA ARG A 460 -14.37 23.05 -9.19
C ARG A 460 -15.22 24.02 -8.39
N ALA A 461 -15.83 23.57 -7.30
CA ALA A 461 -16.75 24.37 -6.50
C ALA A 461 -16.03 25.53 -5.79
N VAL A 462 -16.73 26.68 -5.69
CA VAL A 462 -16.26 27.84 -4.94
C VAL A 462 -17.37 28.27 -3.98
N PRO A 463 -17.18 28.13 -2.66
CA PRO A 463 -16.00 27.58 -1.99
C PRO A 463 -15.81 26.09 -2.24
N LEU A 464 -14.55 25.62 -2.17
CA LEU A 464 -14.21 24.21 -2.34
C LEU A 464 -14.92 23.36 -1.27
N THR A 465 -15.57 22.29 -1.74
CA THR A 465 -16.25 21.34 -0.85
C THR A 465 -15.59 19.97 -0.98
N ILE A 466 -14.86 19.57 0.04
CA ILE A 466 -14.22 18.26 0.13
C ILE A 466 -15.14 17.29 0.87
N ARG A 467 -15.32 16.11 0.28
CA ARG A 467 -15.97 14.95 0.91
C ARG A 467 -14.89 13.91 1.13
N SER A 468 -14.52 13.71 2.38
CA SER A 468 -13.48 12.74 2.72
C SER A 468 -13.96 11.31 2.46
N ALA A 469 -13.11 10.52 1.84
CA ALA A 469 -13.21 9.08 1.72
C ALA A 469 -12.20 8.34 2.62
N ASP A 470 -11.67 9.03 3.64
CA ASP A 470 -10.70 8.49 4.59
C ASP A 470 -11.18 7.15 5.18
N GLY A 471 -10.39 6.09 4.98
CA GLY A 471 -10.69 4.72 5.41
C GLY A 471 -11.81 4.04 4.62
N ILE A 472 -12.07 4.45 3.37
CA ILE A 472 -13.19 3.92 2.60
C ILE A 472 -13.06 2.42 2.30
N ASP A 473 -11.85 1.95 2.06
CA ASP A 473 -11.55 0.53 1.84
C ASP A 473 -11.02 -0.18 3.11
N ASN A 474 -10.96 0.56 4.23
CA ASN A 474 -10.52 0.07 5.53
C ASN A 474 -9.03 -0.36 5.59
N VAL A 475 -8.20 0.05 4.63
CA VAL A 475 -6.76 -0.22 4.58
C VAL A 475 -5.99 1.10 4.54
N ASN A 476 -5.35 1.48 5.63
CA ASN A 476 -4.76 2.81 5.81
C ASN A 476 -3.21 2.81 5.83
N SER A 477 -2.58 1.68 5.62
CA SER A 477 -1.13 1.56 5.57
C SER A 477 -0.71 0.26 4.93
N ASN A 478 0.49 0.23 4.36
CA ASN A 478 1.14 -1.00 3.94
C ASN A 478 1.38 -1.94 5.13
N ASP A 479 1.47 -3.24 4.88
CA ASP A 479 1.72 -4.28 5.87
C ASP A 479 3.20 -4.34 6.32
N ALA A 480 4.14 -3.83 5.50
CA ALA A 480 5.55 -3.71 5.83
C ALA A 480 5.99 -2.24 5.99
N ILE A 481 6.90 -1.96 6.93
CA ILE A 481 7.40 -0.61 7.21
C ILE A 481 8.39 -0.17 6.14
N LEU A 482 8.15 0.99 5.51
CA LEU A 482 8.96 1.57 4.44
C LEU A 482 10.32 2.08 4.94
N ASN A 483 11.33 2.05 4.08
CA ASN A 483 12.60 2.74 4.31
C ASN A 483 12.44 4.26 4.08
N LYS A 484 13.01 5.09 4.97
CA LYS A 484 13.16 6.55 4.75
C LYS A 484 14.40 6.93 3.95
N VAL A 485 15.17 5.96 3.56
CA VAL A 485 16.42 6.12 2.81
C VAL A 485 16.34 5.34 1.51
N PHE A 486 17.08 5.80 0.51
CA PHE A 486 17.17 5.13 -0.79
C PHE A 486 17.48 3.63 -0.61
N PRO A 487 16.74 2.71 -1.23
CA PRO A 487 15.77 2.90 -2.32
C PRO A 487 14.32 3.16 -1.90
N TYR A 488 14.01 3.49 -0.67
CA TYR A 488 12.73 3.83 -0.03
C TYR A 488 11.73 2.68 0.07
N THR A 489 11.85 1.67 -0.78
CA THR A 489 11.04 0.45 -0.77
C THR A 489 11.40 -0.45 0.41
N THR A 490 10.46 -1.27 0.87
CA THR A 490 10.68 -2.17 2.01
C THR A 490 11.46 -3.42 1.63
N THR A 491 11.97 -4.11 2.66
CA THR A 491 12.57 -5.45 2.52
C THR A 491 11.50 -6.43 2.05
N PRO A 492 11.78 -7.30 1.05
CA PRO A 492 10.78 -8.23 0.54
C PRO A 492 10.41 -9.30 1.56
N HIS A 493 9.15 -9.72 1.56
CA HIS A 493 8.69 -10.86 2.35
C HIS A 493 9.43 -12.14 1.99
N ASN A 494 9.59 -13.03 2.96
CA ASN A 494 10.18 -14.36 2.73
C ASN A 494 9.11 -15.45 2.72
N GLY A 495 9.41 -16.57 2.06
CA GLY A 495 8.49 -17.69 1.90
C GLY A 495 8.24 -18.52 3.17
N ARG A 496 8.78 -18.15 4.33
CA ARG A 496 8.63 -18.90 5.59
C ARG A 496 7.79 -18.18 6.65
N ASN A 497 7.78 -16.85 6.60
CA ASN A 497 7.16 -16.00 7.64
C ASN A 497 6.34 -14.86 7.01
N TYR A 498 5.60 -15.15 5.95
CA TYR A 498 4.67 -14.21 5.35
C TYR A 498 3.24 -14.65 5.62
N ASP A 499 2.31 -13.71 5.55
CA ASP A 499 0.89 -13.96 5.64
C ASP A 499 0.17 -13.10 4.59
N HIS A 500 -0.43 -13.74 3.57
CA HIS A 500 -1.24 -13.05 2.54
C HIS A 500 -2.56 -12.54 3.05
N ASN A 501 -2.95 -13.00 4.16
CA ASN A 501 -3.97 -12.42 4.92
C ASN A 501 -3.25 -11.95 6.18
N PRO A 502 -2.61 -10.79 6.12
CA PRO A 502 -2.48 -10.06 7.33
C PRO A 502 -3.91 -9.65 7.71
N ARG A 503 -4.81 -10.62 7.90
CA ARG A 503 -5.72 -10.49 9.01
C ARG A 503 -4.76 -10.15 10.09
N GLN A 504 -4.51 -8.84 10.15
CA GLN A 504 -3.78 -8.31 11.26
C GLN A 504 -4.30 -9.12 12.38
N VAL A 505 -3.43 -9.90 12.91
CA VAL A 505 -3.60 -10.77 14.05
C VAL A 505 -4.74 -10.19 14.80
N ALA A 506 -5.88 -10.83 14.70
CA ALA A 506 -7.22 -10.33 14.93
C ALA A 506 -7.12 -9.20 15.90
N SER A 507 -7.45 -8.00 15.49
CA SER A 507 -7.29 -6.77 16.28
C SER A 507 -7.49 -7.21 17.69
N PRO A 508 -6.47 -7.26 18.54
CA PRO A 508 -6.52 -8.05 19.78
C PRO A 508 -7.81 -7.64 20.42
N LEU A 509 -8.65 -8.56 20.82
CA LEU A 509 -9.99 -8.30 21.31
C LEU A 509 -9.89 -7.04 22.14
N LEU A 510 -10.30 -5.89 21.59
CA LEU A 510 -10.02 -4.58 22.17
C LEU A 510 -10.68 -4.46 23.52
N ASN A 511 -11.72 -5.27 23.72
CA ASN A 511 -12.48 -5.34 24.95
C ASN A 511 -13.13 -6.73 25.10
N ILE A 512 -13.04 -7.29 26.30
CA ILE A 512 -13.94 -8.33 26.77
C ILE A 512 -14.68 -7.78 28.00
N SER A 513 -16.00 -7.95 28.03
CA SER A 513 -16.84 -7.51 29.15
C SER A 513 -17.84 -8.62 29.49
N ALA A 514 -17.89 -9.01 30.75
CA ALA A 514 -18.83 -9.98 31.26
C ALA A 514 -19.49 -9.46 32.54
N ARG A 515 -20.84 -9.45 32.57
CA ARG A 515 -21.61 -9.06 33.74
C ARG A 515 -22.22 -10.29 34.40
N GLY A 516 -22.07 -10.37 35.72
CA GLY A 516 -22.66 -11.46 36.50
C GLY A 516 -22.73 -11.12 37.97
N VAL A 517 -23.22 -12.08 38.77
CA VAL A 517 -23.19 -11.97 40.25
C VAL A 517 -21.83 -12.46 40.73
N ALA A 518 -21.09 -11.59 41.38
CA ALA A 518 -19.89 -12.00 42.11
C ALA A 518 -20.33 -12.57 43.49
N GLY A 519 -20.23 -13.88 43.62
CA GLY A 519 -20.49 -14.62 44.87
C GLY A 519 -19.23 -14.97 45.63
N THR A 520 -19.38 -15.79 46.68
CA THR A 520 -18.24 -16.24 47.51
C THR A 520 -17.71 -17.59 47.04
N GLY A 521 -16.43 -17.88 47.32
CA GLY A 521 -15.79 -19.16 47.00
C GLY A 521 -15.84 -19.50 45.50
N ALA A 522 -16.43 -20.64 45.16
CA ALA A 522 -16.56 -21.12 43.80
C ALA A 522 -17.57 -20.31 42.95
N ASN A 523 -18.35 -19.44 43.54
CA ASN A 523 -19.34 -18.59 42.85
C ASN A 523 -18.78 -17.19 42.53
N ALA A 524 -17.48 -16.98 42.58
CA ALA A 524 -16.85 -15.73 42.16
C ALA A 524 -17.14 -15.45 40.65
N LEU A 525 -17.19 -14.17 40.27
CA LEU A 525 -17.31 -13.79 38.84
C LEU A 525 -15.93 -13.95 38.19
N ILE A 526 -15.87 -14.75 37.13
CA ILE A 526 -14.61 -15.08 36.44
C ILE A 526 -14.71 -14.61 34.99
N GLY A 527 -13.68 -13.88 34.55
CA GLY A 527 -13.43 -13.54 33.15
C GLY A 527 -12.12 -14.16 32.68
N GLY A 528 -12.11 -14.74 31.47
CA GLY A 528 -10.88 -15.28 30.88
C GLY A 528 -10.59 -14.63 29.55
N PHE A 529 -9.30 -14.40 29.26
CA PHE A 529 -8.86 -13.91 27.96
C PHE A 529 -7.51 -14.51 27.57
N VAL A 530 -7.23 -14.50 26.26
CA VAL A 530 -5.97 -15.02 25.69
C VAL A 530 -5.29 -13.93 24.89
N ILE A 531 -4.03 -13.66 25.23
CA ILE A 531 -3.14 -12.82 24.45
C ILE A 531 -2.40 -13.72 23.47
N ARG A 532 -2.53 -13.42 22.17
CA ARG A 532 -1.83 -14.09 21.08
C ARG A 532 -0.73 -13.18 20.54
N GLY A 533 0.20 -13.76 19.80
CA GLY A 533 1.33 -13.04 19.19
C GLY A 533 2.64 -13.39 19.88
N THR A 534 3.68 -12.59 19.62
CA THR A 534 5.04 -12.81 20.12
C THR A 534 5.53 -11.69 21.03
N GLN A 535 4.77 -10.60 21.13
CA GLN A 535 5.14 -9.42 21.90
C GLN A 535 4.22 -9.23 23.10
N PRO A 536 4.73 -8.70 24.23
CA PRO A 536 3.91 -8.32 25.35
C PRO A 536 3.00 -7.15 24.98
N VAL A 537 1.80 -7.12 25.57
CA VAL A 537 0.83 -6.05 25.37
C VAL A 537 0.40 -5.45 26.71
N SER A 538 0.07 -4.15 26.69
CA SER A 538 -0.50 -3.47 27.86
C SER A 538 -2.02 -3.65 27.87
N VAL A 539 -2.56 -4.07 29.02
CA VAL A 539 -3.98 -4.36 29.22
C VAL A 539 -4.48 -3.61 30.45
N LEU A 540 -5.58 -2.87 30.31
CA LEU A 540 -6.38 -2.43 31.46
C LEU A 540 -7.36 -3.55 31.79
N VAL A 541 -7.30 -4.05 33.02
CA VAL A 541 -8.32 -4.93 33.58
C VAL A 541 -9.06 -4.16 34.66
N ARG A 542 -10.40 -4.17 34.63
CA ARG A 542 -11.21 -3.50 35.67
C ARG A 542 -12.41 -4.34 36.09
N ALA A 543 -12.82 -4.14 37.34
CA ALA A 543 -14.04 -4.67 37.87
C ALA A 543 -14.89 -3.52 38.40
N GLN A 544 -16.10 -3.40 37.88
CA GLN A 544 -17.05 -2.36 38.28
C GLN A 544 -18.23 -3.00 39.01
N GLY A 545 -18.51 -2.49 40.18
CA GLY A 545 -19.64 -2.86 40.99
C GLY A 545 -20.42 -1.63 41.42
N ALA A 546 -19.86 -0.81 42.29
CA ALA A 546 -20.51 0.39 42.83
C ALA A 546 -20.94 1.38 41.76
N SER A 547 -20.12 1.60 40.73
CA SER A 547 -20.44 2.48 39.59
C SER A 547 -21.65 2.04 38.77
N LEU A 548 -22.03 0.77 38.83
CA LEU A 548 -23.20 0.27 38.06
C LEU A 548 -24.52 0.83 38.57
N GLY A 549 -24.56 1.33 39.81
CA GLY A 549 -25.74 2.02 40.35
C GLY A 549 -26.15 3.26 39.55
N ALA A 550 -25.19 4.00 38.97
CA ALA A 550 -25.44 5.15 38.11
C ALA A 550 -26.16 4.76 36.79
N PHE A 551 -26.09 3.50 36.39
CA PHE A 551 -26.75 2.94 35.20
C PHE A 551 -28.05 2.17 35.53
N GLY A 552 -28.58 2.33 36.75
CA GLY A 552 -29.84 1.73 37.17
C GLY A 552 -29.75 0.23 37.52
N VAL A 553 -28.55 -0.33 37.69
CA VAL A 553 -28.37 -1.71 38.13
C VAL A 553 -28.64 -1.79 39.63
N THR A 554 -29.60 -2.62 40.06
CA THR A 554 -29.91 -2.89 41.46
C THR A 554 -29.18 -4.12 41.94
N GLY A 555 -28.83 -4.14 43.26
CA GLY A 555 -28.07 -5.26 43.85
C GLY A 555 -26.63 -5.33 43.36
N GLN A 556 -26.06 -4.19 42.93
CA GLN A 556 -24.67 -4.08 42.56
C GLN A 556 -23.73 -4.38 43.75
N LEU A 557 -22.54 -4.90 43.43
CA LEU A 557 -21.48 -5.12 44.40
C LEU A 557 -20.96 -3.77 44.87
N ALA A 558 -20.97 -3.50 46.17
CA ALA A 558 -20.61 -2.18 46.72
C ALA A 558 -19.10 -1.88 46.68
N ASP A 559 -18.28 -2.94 46.72
CA ASP A 559 -16.83 -2.83 46.77
C ASP A 559 -16.23 -4.10 46.15
N THR A 560 -15.42 -3.92 45.09
CA THR A 560 -14.88 -5.00 44.28
C THR A 560 -13.41 -5.29 44.64
N VAL A 561 -13.02 -6.55 44.61
CA VAL A 561 -11.62 -7.01 44.64
C VAL A 561 -11.36 -7.76 43.34
N LEU A 562 -10.38 -7.31 42.57
CA LEU A 562 -9.97 -7.87 41.30
C LEU A 562 -8.63 -8.59 41.43
N GLU A 563 -8.59 -9.84 41.01
CA GLU A 563 -7.39 -10.66 40.98
C GLU A 563 -7.11 -11.11 39.52
N LEU A 564 -5.83 -11.03 39.10
CA LEU A 564 -5.37 -11.50 37.79
C LEU A 564 -4.43 -12.69 37.95
N TYR A 565 -4.71 -13.76 37.24
CA TYR A 565 -3.97 -15.03 37.29
C TYR A 565 -3.43 -15.42 35.92
N GLN A 566 -2.26 -16.08 35.93
CA GLN A 566 -1.76 -16.90 34.82
C GLN A 566 -1.68 -18.36 35.29
N GLY A 567 -2.55 -19.21 34.76
CA GLY A 567 -2.76 -20.55 35.32
C GLY A 567 -3.24 -20.47 36.78
N SER A 568 -2.50 -21.06 37.73
CA SER A 568 -2.79 -20.98 39.15
C SER A 568 -2.03 -19.88 39.87
N THR A 569 -1.18 -19.12 39.20
CA THR A 569 -0.33 -18.09 39.79
C THR A 569 -1.03 -16.74 39.81
N LEU A 570 -1.24 -16.17 40.99
CA LEU A 570 -1.71 -14.79 41.16
C LEU A 570 -0.59 -13.84 40.72
N MET A 571 -0.85 -13.04 39.72
CA MET A 571 0.07 -12.06 39.16
C MET A 571 -0.07 -10.69 39.81
N GLN A 572 -1.31 -10.23 39.98
CA GLN A 572 -1.62 -8.93 40.59
C GLN A 572 -3.04 -8.93 41.15
N SER A 573 -3.26 -8.11 42.15
CA SER A 573 -4.58 -7.86 42.74
C SER A 573 -4.76 -6.38 43.00
N ASN A 574 -5.99 -5.89 42.91
CA ASN A 574 -6.37 -4.53 43.25
C ASN A 574 -7.74 -4.52 43.94
N ASP A 575 -7.85 -3.70 44.98
CA ASP A 575 -9.05 -3.54 45.79
C ASP A 575 -9.75 -2.20 45.48
N ASP A 576 -8.98 -1.12 45.40
CA ASP A 576 -9.43 0.24 45.07
C ASP A 576 -8.55 0.79 43.96
N TRP A 577 -9.09 1.15 42.78
CA TRP A 577 -8.29 1.50 41.62
C TRP A 577 -7.38 2.72 41.78
N LYS A 578 -7.73 3.64 42.72
CA LYS A 578 -6.90 4.81 43.02
C LYS A 578 -5.70 4.49 43.93
N ALA A 579 -5.69 3.33 44.56
CA ALA A 579 -4.69 3.02 45.58
C ALA A 579 -3.27 2.81 45.04
N THR A 580 -3.11 2.32 43.79
CA THR A 580 -1.79 1.93 43.27
C THR A 580 -1.40 2.56 41.95
N GLN A 581 -2.26 2.57 40.92
CA GLN A 581 -1.94 2.93 39.54
C GLN A 581 -2.84 4.05 39.00
N GLN A 582 -3.32 4.95 39.83
CA GLN A 582 -4.33 5.96 39.50
C GLN A 582 -4.00 6.71 38.20
N ALA A 583 -2.79 7.25 38.06
CA ALA A 583 -2.40 8.04 36.91
C ALA A 583 -2.39 7.21 35.59
N ALA A 584 -1.88 5.97 35.65
CA ALA A 584 -1.85 5.07 34.50
C ALA A 584 -3.27 4.66 34.07
N ILE A 585 -4.16 4.37 35.03
CA ILE A 585 -5.54 4.00 34.77
C ILE A 585 -6.31 5.20 34.19
N GLN A 586 -6.12 6.41 34.72
CA GLN A 586 -6.74 7.63 34.18
C GLN A 586 -6.27 7.93 32.76
N ALA A 587 -4.99 7.71 32.45
CA ALA A 587 -4.43 7.93 31.12
C ALA A 587 -5.09 7.04 30.05
N THR A 588 -5.67 5.90 30.41
CA THR A 588 -6.42 5.05 29.47
C THR A 588 -7.77 5.65 29.03
N GLY A 589 -8.27 6.67 29.72
CA GLY A 589 -9.62 7.23 29.53
C GLY A 589 -10.77 6.31 29.99
N MET A 590 -10.43 5.14 30.59
CA MET A 590 -11.41 4.10 30.97
C MET A 590 -11.42 3.82 32.47
N ALA A 591 -11.04 4.79 33.29
CA ALA A 591 -11.05 4.64 34.75
C ALA A 591 -12.45 4.29 35.28
N PRO A 592 -12.59 3.44 36.33
CA PRO A 592 -13.86 3.17 36.99
C PRO A 592 -14.54 4.44 37.52
N GLY A 593 -15.88 4.43 37.57
CA GLY A 593 -16.68 5.59 38.00
C GLY A 593 -16.76 5.76 39.52
N ALA A 594 -16.54 4.71 40.29
CA ALA A 594 -16.57 4.72 41.75
C ALA A 594 -15.18 4.39 42.33
N ASP A 595 -14.82 4.99 43.47
CA ASP A 595 -13.51 4.80 44.08
C ASP A 595 -13.29 3.37 44.63
N SER A 596 -14.38 2.69 45.05
CA SER A 596 -14.39 1.30 45.52
C SER A 596 -14.48 0.27 44.38
N ASP A 597 -14.43 0.67 43.12
CA ASP A 597 -14.24 -0.25 42.01
C ASP A 597 -12.74 -0.56 41.83
N SER A 598 -12.41 -1.71 41.27
CA SER A 598 -11.02 -2.16 41.11
C SER A 598 -10.57 -2.03 39.66
N ALA A 599 -9.31 -1.66 39.45
CA ALA A 599 -8.65 -1.70 38.15
C ALA A 599 -7.13 -1.82 38.25
N MET A 600 -6.51 -2.36 37.20
CA MET A 600 -5.06 -2.42 37.03
C MET A 600 -4.65 -2.31 35.59
N VAL A 601 -3.53 -1.65 35.32
CA VAL A 601 -2.85 -1.66 34.01
C VAL A 601 -1.65 -2.59 34.13
N VAL A 602 -1.58 -3.61 33.27
CA VAL A 602 -0.56 -4.66 33.33
C VAL A 602 0.01 -4.93 31.95
N THR A 603 1.31 -5.15 31.84
CA THR A 603 1.96 -5.64 30.62
C THR A 603 2.03 -7.16 30.68
N LEU A 604 1.37 -7.82 29.73
CA LEU A 604 1.19 -9.27 29.71
C LEU A 604 1.87 -9.89 28.50
N GLN A 605 2.59 -10.98 28.70
CA GLN A 605 3.15 -11.81 27.64
C GLN A 605 2.04 -12.58 26.91
N PRO A 606 2.27 -13.08 25.68
CA PRO A 606 1.37 -14.03 25.06
C PRO A 606 1.06 -15.21 25.99
N GLY A 607 -0.23 -15.53 26.17
CA GLY A 607 -0.68 -16.57 27.09
C GLY A 607 -2.15 -16.44 27.48
N ALA A 608 -2.64 -17.41 28.25
CA ALA A 608 -4.00 -17.41 28.80
C ALA A 608 -4.02 -16.79 30.20
N TYR A 609 -4.99 -15.93 30.45
CA TYR A 609 -5.16 -15.20 31.71
C TYR A 609 -6.58 -15.36 32.23
N THR A 610 -6.72 -15.33 33.54
CA THR A 610 -7.98 -15.40 34.23
C THR A 610 -8.08 -14.26 35.22
N THR A 611 -9.21 -13.54 35.18
CA THR A 611 -9.55 -12.52 36.16
C THR A 611 -10.64 -13.06 37.10
N ILE A 612 -10.52 -12.81 38.37
CA ILE A 612 -11.52 -13.20 39.37
C ILE A 612 -11.97 -11.93 40.10
N VAL A 613 -13.28 -11.71 40.13
CA VAL A 613 -13.90 -10.61 40.87
C VAL A 613 -14.63 -11.15 42.07
N ARG A 614 -14.31 -10.60 43.25
CA ARG A 614 -14.93 -10.88 44.51
C ARG A 614 -15.42 -9.59 45.16
N GLY A 615 -16.32 -9.72 46.09
CA GLY A 615 -16.64 -8.60 46.99
C GLY A 615 -15.72 -8.56 48.21
N LYS A 616 -15.30 -7.37 48.59
CA LYS A 616 -14.57 -7.13 49.82
C LYS A 616 -15.35 -7.67 51.00
N ASN A 617 -14.64 -8.28 51.96
CA ASN A 617 -15.25 -8.91 53.12
C ASN A 617 -16.32 -9.98 52.82
N ASN A 618 -16.17 -10.69 51.70
CA ASN A 618 -17.12 -11.69 51.22
C ASN A 618 -18.52 -11.11 50.86
N ALA A 619 -18.61 -9.83 50.54
CA ALA A 619 -19.82 -9.24 50.01
C ALA A 619 -20.20 -9.89 48.68
N THR A 620 -21.48 -9.87 48.32
CA THR A 620 -22.00 -10.43 47.06
C THR A 620 -22.85 -9.39 46.35
N GLY A 621 -22.82 -9.41 45.01
CA GLY A 621 -23.60 -8.48 44.23
C GLY A 621 -23.28 -8.52 42.74
N VAL A 622 -24.02 -7.78 41.91
CA VAL A 622 -23.78 -7.70 40.49
C VAL A 622 -22.52 -6.87 40.19
N ALA A 623 -21.61 -7.42 39.40
CA ALA A 623 -20.42 -6.74 38.94
C ALA A 623 -20.20 -6.97 37.44
N ILE A 624 -19.38 -6.14 36.81
CA ILE A 624 -18.84 -6.35 35.46
C ILE A 624 -17.32 -6.52 35.59
N VAL A 625 -16.76 -7.51 34.93
CA VAL A 625 -15.32 -7.65 34.71
C VAL A 625 -15.02 -7.35 33.25
N GLU A 626 -14.00 -6.54 33.01
CA GLU A 626 -13.62 -6.08 31.68
C GLU A 626 -12.11 -6.10 31.51
N ALA A 627 -11.66 -6.44 30.31
CA ALA A 627 -10.25 -6.30 29.90
C ALA A 627 -10.19 -5.52 28.59
N PHE A 628 -9.36 -4.50 28.54
CA PHE A 628 -9.15 -3.64 27.39
C PHE A 628 -7.68 -3.66 27.01
N LEU A 629 -7.40 -3.77 25.73
CA LEU A 629 -6.06 -3.46 25.24
C LEU A 629 -5.85 -1.94 25.37
N THR A 630 -4.75 -1.55 26.01
CA THR A 630 -4.30 -0.15 26.06
C THR A 630 -3.15 0.00 25.09
N GLN A 631 -3.25 0.97 24.18
CA GLN A 631 -2.19 1.29 23.22
C GLN A 631 -0.99 1.92 23.91
#